data_04915899901b3aa4cdfb857089b41abb
#
_entry.id   04915899901b3aa4cdfb857089b41abb
#
_cell.length_a   1.000
_cell.length_b   1.000
_cell.length_c   1.000
_cell.angle_alpha   90.00
_cell.angle_beta   90.00
_cell.angle_gamma   90.00
#
_symmetry.space_group_name_H-M   'P 1'
#
loop_
_entity.id
_entity.type
_entity.pdbx_description
1 polymer ?
#
loop_
_entity_poly.entity_id
_entity_poly.type
_entity_poly.pdbx_seq_one_letter_code
_entity_poly.pdbx_strand_id
1 'polypeptide(L)'
;MANRSRPGGGVSGEAVREWGGLGYPRRALHLHAVARIIVESYGGQVPADLDALLRLPGVGGYTARAVAAFGFGQRHAVVDTNARRVLTRVVLGRAHSRPSPAADLRLAERFLPKGPRPAATYAAALMELGALICTARRPRCGDCPLRRHCAWRAAGYPPQPQGPRQPYAGTDRQARGRLLAVARAAEAGPADSAALAAAWPERTQRDRALASLVADGLLVVRNDGRHELP
;
A
#
# COMPACT_ATOMS: atom_id res chain seq x y z
N MET A 1 -16.01 18.19 17.03
CA MET A 1 -16.34 16.77 17.29
C MET A 1 -15.42 16.27 18.38
N ALA A 2 -15.94 16.00 19.56
CA ALA A 2 -15.13 15.61 20.72
C ALA A 2 -14.61 14.18 20.53
N ASN A 3 -13.30 14.02 20.53
CA ASN A 3 -12.59 12.76 20.52
C ASN A 3 -12.86 12.03 21.84
N ARG A 4 -13.78 11.07 21.85
CA ARG A 4 -13.98 10.16 22.98
C ARG A 4 -12.88 9.11 22.92
N SER A 5 -11.79 9.32 23.66
CA SER A 5 -10.79 8.29 23.94
C SER A 5 -11.49 7.10 24.62
N ARG A 6 -11.58 5.96 23.92
CA ARG A 6 -12.07 4.71 24.50
C ARG A 6 -11.01 4.21 25.50
N PRO A 7 -11.40 3.80 26.72
CA PRO A 7 -10.44 3.19 27.64
C PRO A 7 -9.99 1.83 27.09
N GLY A 8 -8.67 1.63 26.97
CA GLY A 8 -8.08 0.33 26.70
C GLY A 8 -7.17 0.20 25.48
N GLY A 9 -7.01 1.24 24.67
CA GLY A 9 -6.01 1.28 23.59
C GLY A 9 -5.36 2.65 23.53
N GLY A 10 -4.04 2.71 23.34
CA GLY A 10 -3.36 3.95 23.02
C GLY A 10 -3.89 4.54 21.71
N VAL A 11 -3.55 5.79 21.39
CA VAL A 11 -4.00 6.47 20.16
C VAL A 11 -3.56 5.71 18.90
N SER A 12 -2.46 4.96 18.96
CA SER A 12 -1.98 4.08 17.89
C SER A 12 -2.87 2.85 17.69
N GLY A 13 -3.38 2.27 18.80
CA GLY A 13 -4.31 1.14 18.76
C GLY A 13 -5.65 1.52 18.12
N GLU A 14 -6.13 2.73 18.40
CA GLU A 14 -7.33 3.24 17.74
C GLU A 14 -7.14 3.39 16.22
N ALA A 15 -5.97 3.89 15.78
CA ALA A 15 -5.64 3.94 14.36
C ALA A 15 -5.65 2.55 13.70
N VAL A 16 -5.15 1.51 14.40
CA VAL A 16 -5.19 0.12 13.93
C VAL A 16 -6.62 -0.41 13.90
N ARG A 17 -7.46 -0.04 14.87
CA ARG A 17 -8.88 -0.42 14.95
C ARG A 17 -9.65 0.15 13.76
N GLU A 18 -9.56 1.47 13.55
CA GLU A 18 -10.23 2.19 12.47
C GLU A 18 -9.75 1.77 11.08
N TRP A 19 -8.50 1.29 10.97
CA TRP A 19 -7.96 0.76 9.72
C TRP A 19 -8.76 -0.45 9.20
N GLY A 20 -9.38 -1.21 10.08
CA GLY A 20 -10.25 -2.32 9.73
C GLY A 20 -9.60 -3.34 8.80
N GLY A 21 -10.35 -3.75 7.78
CA GLY A 21 -9.95 -4.75 6.79
C GLY A 21 -9.17 -4.23 5.59
N LEU A 22 -8.68 -2.98 5.57
CA LEU A 22 -8.01 -2.36 4.41
C LEU A 22 -6.70 -3.06 3.96
N GLY A 23 -6.22 -4.02 4.75
CA GLY A 23 -4.95 -4.71 4.48
C GLY A 23 -3.71 -3.88 4.83
N TYR A 24 -2.54 -4.55 4.85
CA TYR A 24 -1.27 -3.91 5.23
C TYR A 24 -1.37 -3.06 6.51
N PRO A 25 -1.77 -3.63 7.64
CA PRO A 25 -2.18 -2.90 8.85
C PRO A 25 -1.09 -2.01 9.45
N ARG A 26 0.20 -2.28 9.19
CA ARG A 26 1.31 -1.39 9.61
C ARG A 26 1.18 0.02 9.02
N ARG A 27 0.44 0.19 7.93
CA ARG A 27 0.19 1.52 7.37
C ARG A 27 -0.63 2.42 8.32
N ALA A 28 -1.47 1.83 9.16
CA ALA A 28 -2.19 2.58 10.20
C ALA A 28 -1.21 3.21 11.20
N LEU A 29 -0.25 2.43 11.68
CA LEU A 29 0.80 2.92 12.59
C LEU A 29 1.67 3.99 11.94
N HIS A 30 2.08 3.77 10.68
CA HIS A 30 2.85 4.77 9.94
C HIS A 30 2.06 6.06 9.73
N LEU A 31 0.77 5.97 9.36
CA LEU A 31 -0.07 7.16 9.18
C LEU A 31 -0.23 7.94 10.48
N HIS A 32 -0.44 7.24 11.60
CA HIS A 32 -0.50 7.86 12.92
C HIS A 32 0.83 8.56 13.28
N ALA A 33 1.96 7.86 13.07
CA ALA A 33 3.28 8.44 13.35
C ALA A 33 3.57 9.66 12.45
N VAL A 34 3.20 9.59 11.16
CA VAL A 34 3.32 10.73 10.22
C VAL A 34 2.48 11.90 10.69
N ALA A 35 1.24 11.68 11.10
CA ALA A 35 0.36 12.75 11.57
C ALA A 35 0.98 13.49 12.79
N ARG A 36 1.55 12.75 13.74
CA ARG A 36 2.27 13.34 14.88
C ARG A 36 3.47 14.18 14.45
N ILE A 37 4.33 13.64 13.59
CA ILE A 37 5.50 14.36 13.09
C ILE A 37 5.08 15.63 12.33
N ILE A 38 4.00 15.58 11.54
CA ILE A 38 3.49 16.77 10.84
C ILE A 38 3.06 17.84 11.84
N VAL A 39 2.39 17.49 12.91
CA VAL A 39 2.00 18.45 13.95
C VAL A 39 3.23 18.99 14.69
N GLU A 40 4.13 18.11 15.13
CA GLU A 40 5.28 18.46 15.97
C GLU A 40 6.38 19.23 15.20
N SER A 41 6.64 18.84 13.94
CA SER A 41 7.80 19.34 13.17
C SER A 41 7.45 20.24 12.00
N TYR A 42 6.20 20.24 11.55
CA TYR A 42 5.74 21.00 10.38
C TYR A 42 4.53 21.88 10.67
N GLY A 43 4.22 22.16 11.95
CA GLY A 43 3.13 23.05 12.34
C GLY A 43 1.75 22.61 11.85
N GLY A 44 1.53 21.32 11.69
CA GLY A 44 0.26 20.75 11.19
C GLY A 44 0.10 20.79 9.66
N GLN A 45 1.11 21.26 8.91
CA GLN A 45 1.08 21.36 7.46
C GLN A 45 1.88 20.23 6.83
N VAL A 46 1.27 19.49 5.88
CA VAL A 46 1.99 18.45 5.11
C VAL A 46 3.10 19.13 4.30
N PRO A 47 4.38 18.70 4.42
CA PRO A 47 5.46 19.31 3.66
C PRO A 47 5.30 19.07 2.17
N ALA A 48 5.56 20.09 1.36
CA ALA A 48 5.53 19.99 -0.10
C ALA A 48 6.86 19.50 -0.70
N ASP A 49 7.95 19.62 0.05
CA ASP A 49 9.29 19.21 -0.39
C ASP A 49 9.41 17.68 -0.45
N LEU A 50 9.94 17.16 -1.57
CA LEU A 50 10.04 15.72 -1.82
C LEU A 50 10.94 15.01 -0.78
N ASP A 51 12.05 15.62 -0.39
CA ASP A 51 12.98 15.02 0.56
C ASP A 51 12.40 15.04 1.97
N ALA A 52 11.65 16.09 2.32
CA ALA A 52 10.89 16.13 3.57
C ALA A 52 9.83 15.02 3.63
N LEU A 53 9.10 14.81 2.54
CA LEU A 53 8.14 13.70 2.44
C LEU A 53 8.81 12.33 2.58
N LEU A 54 9.97 12.13 1.95
CA LEU A 54 10.72 10.87 2.03
C LEU A 54 11.26 10.56 3.43
N ARG A 55 11.45 11.57 4.28
CA ARG A 55 11.87 11.37 5.68
C ARG A 55 10.72 10.90 6.59
N LEU A 56 9.48 11.01 6.15
CA LEU A 56 8.33 10.59 6.95
C LEU A 56 8.24 9.05 7.02
N PRO A 57 7.93 8.46 8.18
CA PRO A 57 7.86 7.02 8.36
C PRO A 57 6.80 6.37 7.45
N GLY A 58 7.19 5.32 6.72
CA GLY A 58 6.30 4.61 5.80
C GLY A 58 5.97 5.35 4.50
N VAL A 59 6.55 6.53 4.28
CA VAL A 59 6.44 7.27 3.02
C VAL A 59 7.60 6.87 2.11
N GLY A 60 7.32 5.97 1.18
CA GLY A 60 8.27 5.57 0.16
C GLY A 60 8.24 6.47 -1.08
N GLY A 61 9.17 6.23 -2.01
CA GLY A 61 9.34 7.06 -3.22
C GLY A 61 8.07 7.22 -4.07
N TYR A 62 7.21 6.20 -4.13
CA TYR A 62 5.91 6.32 -4.79
C TYR A 62 5.00 7.32 -4.05
N THR A 63 4.82 7.15 -2.74
CA THR A 63 3.91 7.99 -1.94
C THR A 63 4.39 9.45 -1.93
N ALA A 64 5.68 9.68 -1.70
CA ALA A 64 6.24 11.03 -1.71
C ALA A 64 6.00 11.75 -3.05
N ARG A 65 6.29 11.09 -4.17
CA ARG A 65 6.07 11.65 -5.51
C ARG A 65 4.58 11.85 -5.83
N ALA A 66 3.72 10.94 -5.38
CA ALA A 66 2.28 11.07 -5.56
C ALA A 66 1.72 12.26 -4.78
N VAL A 67 2.13 12.44 -3.53
CA VAL A 67 1.74 13.60 -2.72
C VAL A 67 2.26 14.90 -3.33
N ALA A 68 3.53 14.95 -3.72
CA ALA A 68 4.13 16.14 -4.36
C ALA A 68 3.43 16.49 -5.68
N ALA A 69 3.12 15.48 -6.52
CA ALA A 69 2.50 15.73 -7.83
C ALA A 69 1.00 16.05 -7.71
N PHE A 70 0.24 15.25 -6.96
CA PHE A 70 -1.22 15.39 -6.93
C PHE A 70 -1.71 16.37 -5.85
N GLY A 71 -1.02 16.42 -4.71
CA GLY A 71 -1.37 17.32 -3.61
C GLY A 71 -0.81 18.72 -3.77
N PHE A 72 0.41 18.84 -4.30
CA PHE A 72 1.11 20.12 -4.42
C PHE A 72 1.35 20.58 -5.86
N GLY A 73 0.85 19.84 -6.83
CA GLY A 73 0.94 20.22 -8.24
C GLY A 73 2.38 20.27 -8.78
N GLN A 74 3.31 19.52 -8.19
CA GLN A 74 4.71 19.51 -8.62
C GLN A 74 4.93 18.50 -9.77
N ARG A 75 5.98 18.74 -10.56
CA ARG A 75 6.34 17.88 -11.69
C ARG A 75 7.17 16.69 -11.23
N HIS A 76 6.50 15.57 -10.95
CA HIS A 76 7.16 14.31 -10.61
C HIS A 76 6.57 13.15 -11.41
N ALA A 77 7.42 12.21 -11.82
CA ALA A 77 6.96 10.93 -12.35
C ALA A 77 6.38 10.09 -11.20
N VAL A 78 5.14 9.64 -11.37
CA VAL A 78 4.46 8.76 -10.41
C VAL A 78 4.18 7.43 -11.08
N VAL A 79 4.78 6.34 -10.57
CA VAL A 79 4.70 5.02 -11.19
C VAL A 79 4.23 4.00 -10.18
N ASP A 80 2.96 3.62 -10.28
CA ASP A 80 2.38 2.47 -9.58
C ASP A 80 2.50 1.18 -10.41
N THR A 81 1.92 0.09 -9.97
CA THR A 81 1.88 -1.16 -10.72
C THR A 81 1.09 -1.07 -12.02
N ASN A 82 0.11 -0.18 -12.10
CA ASN A 82 -0.71 0.05 -13.29
C ASN A 82 0.06 0.85 -14.34
N ALA A 83 0.63 1.99 -13.95
CA ALA A 83 1.46 2.82 -14.81
C ALA A 83 2.68 2.03 -15.33
N ARG A 84 3.38 1.26 -14.45
CA ARG A 84 4.47 0.36 -14.86
C ARG A 84 4.03 -0.61 -15.94
N ARG A 85 2.89 -1.28 -15.78
CA ARG A 85 2.37 -2.23 -16.75
C ARG A 85 2.09 -1.57 -18.09
N VAL A 86 1.48 -0.39 -18.11
CA VAL A 86 1.24 0.38 -19.32
C VAL A 86 2.55 0.70 -20.03
N LEU A 87 3.51 1.31 -19.34
CA LEU A 87 4.81 1.67 -19.90
C LEU A 87 5.58 0.45 -20.40
N THR A 88 5.56 -0.66 -19.65
CA THR A 88 6.20 -1.91 -20.04
C THR A 88 5.63 -2.45 -21.35
N ARG A 89 4.30 -2.44 -21.52
CA ARG A 89 3.66 -2.93 -22.73
C ARG A 89 3.82 -1.97 -23.89
N VAL A 90 3.59 -0.69 -23.65
CA VAL A 90 3.60 0.32 -24.73
C VAL A 90 5.01 0.54 -25.24
N VAL A 91 5.99 0.67 -24.36
CA VAL A 91 7.36 1.09 -24.74
C VAL A 91 8.31 -0.09 -24.87
N LEU A 92 8.26 -1.06 -23.96
CA LEU A 92 9.23 -2.17 -23.92
C LEU A 92 8.74 -3.42 -24.67
N GLY A 93 7.49 -3.44 -25.15
CA GLY A 93 6.94 -4.59 -25.88
C GLY A 93 6.81 -5.87 -25.04
N ARG A 94 6.73 -5.78 -23.72
CA ARG A 94 6.66 -6.92 -22.80
C ARG A 94 5.33 -6.96 -22.09
N ALA A 95 4.80 -8.14 -21.80
CA ALA A 95 3.53 -8.30 -21.09
C ALA A 95 3.59 -7.74 -19.65
N HIS A 96 4.72 -7.94 -18.97
CA HIS A 96 5.02 -7.43 -17.62
C HIS A 96 6.54 -7.28 -17.43
N SER A 97 6.93 -6.57 -16.38
CA SER A 97 8.33 -6.46 -15.93
C SER A 97 8.43 -6.72 -14.43
N ARG A 98 9.60 -7.15 -13.99
CA ARG A 98 9.90 -7.14 -12.54
C ARG A 98 9.96 -5.69 -12.07
N PRO A 99 9.49 -5.39 -10.83
CA PRO A 99 9.60 -4.07 -10.25
C PRO A 99 11.08 -3.62 -10.19
N SER A 100 11.34 -2.44 -10.75
CA SER A 100 12.63 -1.78 -10.67
C SER A 100 12.40 -0.27 -10.53
N PRO A 101 12.20 0.23 -9.28
CA PRO A 101 11.76 1.61 -9.06
C PRO A 101 12.58 2.66 -9.81
N ALA A 102 13.90 2.52 -9.83
CA ALA A 102 14.76 3.47 -10.53
C ALA A 102 14.60 3.40 -12.05
N ALA A 103 14.49 2.19 -12.63
CA ALA A 103 14.29 2.02 -14.07
C ALA A 103 12.88 2.45 -14.50
N ASP A 104 11.88 2.13 -13.68
CA ASP A 104 10.48 2.51 -13.91
C ASP A 104 10.33 4.04 -13.93
N LEU A 105 10.96 4.74 -12.98
CA LEU A 105 10.97 6.20 -12.93
C LEU A 105 11.69 6.80 -14.13
N ARG A 106 12.89 6.34 -14.46
CA ARG A 106 13.62 6.83 -15.65
C ARG A 106 12.80 6.65 -16.93
N LEU A 107 12.10 5.52 -17.05
CA LEU A 107 11.24 5.29 -18.20
C LEU A 107 10.06 6.26 -18.23
N ALA A 108 9.39 6.49 -17.12
CA ALA A 108 8.27 7.41 -17.02
C ALA A 108 8.69 8.87 -17.27
N GLU A 109 9.84 9.29 -16.76
CA GLU A 109 10.38 10.64 -16.94
C GLU A 109 10.63 11.03 -18.40
N ARG A 110 10.99 10.05 -19.26
CA ARG A 110 11.18 10.28 -20.71
C ARG A 110 9.91 10.79 -21.42
N PHE A 111 8.76 10.46 -20.89
CA PHE A 111 7.45 10.82 -21.46
C PHE A 111 6.70 11.86 -20.61
N LEU A 112 7.31 12.29 -19.50
CA LEU A 112 6.66 13.21 -18.58
C LEU A 112 6.59 14.62 -19.20
N PRO A 113 5.40 15.22 -19.36
CA PRO A 113 5.25 16.57 -19.86
C PRO A 113 6.05 17.60 -19.06
N LYS A 114 6.48 18.71 -19.72
CA LYS A 114 7.32 19.74 -19.08
C LYS A 114 6.59 20.54 -17.99
N GLY A 115 5.29 20.79 -18.13
CA GLY A 115 4.52 21.55 -17.15
C GLY A 115 4.03 20.68 -15.98
N PRO A 116 3.88 21.26 -14.77
CA PRO A 116 3.44 20.47 -13.60
C PRO A 116 2.01 19.92 -13.73
N ARG A 117 1.03 20.73 -14.16
CA ARG A 117 -0.35 20.25 -14.39
C ARG A 117 -0.44 19.15 -15.44
N PRO A 118 0.12 19.28 -16.65
CA PRO A 118 0.16 18.21 -17.62
C PRO A 118 0.89 16.97 -17.11
N ALA A 119 1.95 17.11 -16.29
CA ALA A 119 2.65 15.97 -15.70
C ALA A 119 1.78 15.18 -14.71
N ALA A 120 1.05 15.85 -13.83
CA ALA A 120 0.11 15.22 -12.90
C ALA A 120 -1.03 14.54 -13.65
N THR A 121 -1.63 15.18 -14.64
CA THR A 121 -2.68 14.61 -15.49
C THR A 121 -2.17 13.37 -16.24
N TYR A 122 -0.97 13.43 -16.81
CA TYR A 122 -0.34 12.30 -17.48
C TYR A 122 -0.13 11.11 -16.53
N ALA A 123 0.38 11.35 -15.33
CA ALA A 123 0.58 10.30 -14.33
C ALA A 123 -0.75 9.65 -13.93
N ALA A 124 -1.78 10.45 -13.66
CA ALA A 124 -3.12 9.97 -13.35
C ALA A 124 -3.71 9.16 -14.50
N ALA A 125 -3.62 9.66 -15.74
CA ALA A 125 -4.11 8.98 -16.94
C ALA A 125 -3.43 7.62 -17.18
N LEU A 126 -2.11 7.51 -16.94
CA LEU A 126 -1.41 6.22 -17.03
C LEU A 126 -1.90 5.22 -15.99
N MET A 127 -2.11 5.68 -14.75
CA MET A 127 -2.63 4.83 -13.67
C MET A 127 -4.04 4.34 -13.99
N GLU A 128 -4.91 5.23 -14.43
CA GLU A 128 -6.29 4.94 -14.80
C GLU A 128 -6.37 4.02 -16.03
N LEU A 129 -5.60 4.31 -17.08
CA LEU A 129 -5.49 3.44 -18.26
C LEU A 129 -5.08 2.02 -17.87
N GLY A 130 -4.13 1.89 -16.95
CA GLY A 130 -3.71 0.60 -16.44
C GLY A 130 -4.78 -0.10 -15.59
N ALA A 131 -5.52 0.64 -14.79
CA ALA A 131 -6.59 0.09 -13.95
C ALA A 131 -7.80 -0.36 -14.76
N LEU A 132 -8.22 0.42 -15.74
CA LEU A 132 -9.49 0.24 -16.45
C LEU A 132 -9.36 -0.50 -17.79
N ILE A 133 -8.32 -0.23 -18.57
CA ILE A 133 -8.18 -0.72 -19.95
C ILE A 133 -7.01 -1.70 -20.07
N CYS A 134 -5.79 -1.28 -19.74
CA CYS A 134 -4.60 -2.11 -19.85
C CYS A 134 -4.43 -3.03 -18.64
N THR A 135 -5.48 -3.79 -18.30
CA THR A 135 -5.52 -4.65 -17.12
C THR A 135 -4.50 -5.80 -17.19
N ALA A 136 -4.21 -6.42 -16.06
CA ALA A 136 -3.16 -7.44 -15.99
C ALA A 136 -3.50 -8.69 -16.81
N ARG A 137 -4.75 -9.16 -16.75
CA ARG A 137 -5.17 -10.45 -17.35
C ARG A 137 -5.94 -10.33 -18.65
N ARG A 138 -6.86 -9.37 -18.72
CA ARG A 138 -7.78 -9.18 -19.86
C ARG A 138 -7.77 -7.72 -20.30
N PRO A 139 -6.68 -7.26 -20.96
CA PRO A 139 -6.62 -5.88 -21.43
C PRO A 139 -7.60 -5.67 -22.59
N ARG A 140 -8.31 -4.55 -22.55
CA ARG A 140 -9.23 -4.13 -23.61
C ARG A 140 -8.48 -3.32 -24.66
N CYS A 141 -7.62 -3.99 -25.44
CA CYS A 141 -6.74 -3.33 -26.40
C CYS A 141 -7.48 -2.63 -27.54
N GLY A 142 -8.72 -3.06 -27.86
CA GLY A 142 -9.59 -2.39 -28.84
C GLY A 142 -9.94 -0.96 -28.43
N ASP A 143 -10.19 -0.74 -27.11
CA ASP A 143 -10.59 0.54 -26.54
C ASP A 143 -9.38 1.42 -26.13
N CYS A 144 -8.15 0.89 -26.28
CA CYS A 144 -6.96 1.56 -25.78
C CYS A 144 -6.56 2.75 -26.67
N PRO A 145 -6.46 3.98 -26.12
CA PRO A 145 -6.03 5.14 -26.89
C PRO A 145 -4.59 5.02 -27.41
N LEU A 146 -3.75 4.23 -26.73
CA LEU A 146 -2.36 3.99 -27.12
C LEU A 146 -2.17 2.79 -28.05
N ARG A 147 -3.25 2.18 -28.56
CA ARG A 147 -3.19 0.94 -29.34
C ARG A 147 -2.27 1.02 -30.58
N ARG A 148 -2.19 2.19 -31.22
CA ARG A 148 -1.37 2.39 -32.43
C ARG A 148 0.13 2.50 -32.12
N HIS A 149 0.47 2.84 -30.89
CA HIS A 149 1.86 3.05 -30.42
C HIS A 149 2.34 1.93 -29.48
N CYS A 150 1.52 0.89 -29.29
CA CYS A 150 1.83 -0.16 -28.32
C CYS A 150 2.77 -1.20 -28.92
N ALA A 151 4.02 -1.22 -28.47
CA ALA A 151 5.04 -2.17 -28.92
C ALA A 151 4.65 -3.64 -28.62
N TRP A 152 4.01 -3.92 -27.48
CA TRP A 152 3.55 -5.27 -27.14
C TRP A 152 2.47 -5.77 -28.11
N ARG A 153 1.56 -4.89 -28.49
CA ARG A 153 0.55 -5.20 -29.52
C ARG A 153 1.20 -5.41 -30.88
N ALA A 154 2.11 -4.52 -31.29
CA ALA A 154 2.81 -4.62 -32.57
C ALA A 154 3.62 -5.93 -32.69
N ALA A 155 4.14 -6.43 -31.56
CA ALA A 155 4.85 -7.71 -31.50
C ALA A 155 3.92 -8.95 -31.41
N GLY A 156 2.60 -8.79 -31.60
CA GLY A 156 1.65 -9.91 -31.55
C GLY A 156 1.37 -10.45 -30.15
N TYR A 157 1.49 -9.60 -29.11
CA TYR A 157 1.20 -9.95 -27.71
C TYR A 157 2.06 -11.10 -27.15
N PRO A 158 3.39 -11.05 -27.24
CA PRO A 158 4.23 -12.15 -26.78
C PRO A 158 3.93 -12.46 -25.31
N PRO A 159 3.64 -13.73 -24.97
CA PRO A 159 3.40 -14.15 -23.61
C PRO A 159 4.69 -14.07 -22.79
N GLN A 160 4.55 -13.81 -21.51
CA GLN A 160 5.66 -13.91 -20.57
C GLN A 160 5.26 -14.83 -19.40
N PRO A 161 6.14 -15.75 -18.96
CA PRO A 161 5.89 -16.58 -17.82
C PRO A 161 5.60 -15.73 -16.58
N GLN A 162 4.49 -16.00 -15.91
CA GLN A 162 4.20 -15.43 -14.60
C GLN A 162 4.66 -16.45 -13.56
N GLY A 163 5.33 -15.98 -12.52
CA GLY A 163 5.70 -16.83 -11.39
C GLY A 163 4.46 -17.43 -10.72
N PRO A 164 4.63 -18.55 -9.99
CA PRO A 164 3.53 -19.21 -9.29
C PRO A 164 2.86 -18.23 -8.32
N ARG A 165 1.53 -18.30 -8.25
CA ARG A 165 0.77 -17.50 -7.27
C ARG A 165 0.96 -18.11 -5.89
N GLN A 166 1.33 -17.29 -4.93
CA GLN A 166 1.27 -17.71 -3.55
C GLN A 166 -0.20 -17.86 -3.14
N PRO A 167 -0.60 -19.04 -2.60
CA PRO A 167 -1.93 -19.21 -2.02
C PRO A 167 -2.08 -18.23 -0.85
N TYR A 168 -3.31 -17.83 -0.57
CA TYR A 168 -3.61 -17.04 0.62
C TYR A 168 -4.09 -17.94 1.77
N ALA A 169 -4.87 -18.96 1.44
CA ALA A 169 -5.40 -19.90 2.42
C ALA A 169 -4.28 -20.68 3.11
N GLY A 170 -4.38 -20.83 4.42
CA GLY A 170 -3.41 -21.56 5.25
C GLY A 170 -2.09 -20.81 5.52
N THR A 171 -1.91 -19.59 5.04
CA THR A 171 -0.66 -18.85 5.22
C THR A 171 -0.62 -18.04 6.52
N ASP A 172 0.59 -17.73 7.01
CA ASP A 172 0.78 -16.81 8.14
C ASP A 172 0.12 -15.44 7.89
N ARG A 173 0.05 -14.99 6.65
CA ARG A 173 -0.65 -13.76 6.30
C ARG A 173 -2.15 -13.86 6.59
N GLN A 174 -2.77 -15.01 6.33
CA GLN A 174 -4.18 -15.22 6.68
C GLN A 174 -4.36 -15.33 8.20
N ALA A 175 -3.50 -16.11 8.87
CA ALA A 175 -3.51 -16.24 10.32
C ALA A 175 -3.42 -14.87 11.01
N ARG A 176 -2.42 -14.08 10.65
CA ARG A 176 -2.24 -12.70 11.15
C ARG A 176 -3.48 -11.83 10.95
N GLY A 177 -4.09 -11.91 9.76
CA GLY A 177 -5.29 -11.13 9.45
C GLY A 177 -6.47 -11.49 10.35
N ARG A 178 -6.71 -12.79 10.59
CA ARG A 178 -7.79 -13.27 11.46
C ARG A 178 -7.54 -12.92 12.93
N LEU A 179 -6.32 -13.13 13.43
CA LEU A 179 -5.96 -12.83 14.81
C LEU A 179 -6.05 -11.32 15.11
N LEU A 180 -5.58 -10.48 14.18
CA LEU A 180 -5.70 -9.04 14.31
C LEU A 180 -7.16 -8.57 14.27
N ALA A 181 -8.03 -9.26 13.52
CA ALA A 181 -9.46 -8.96 13.51
C ALA A 181 -10.10 -9.22 14.87
N VAL A 182 -9.72 -10.30 15.57
CA VAL A 182 -10.17 -10.57 16.94
C VAL A 182 -9.75 -9.45 17.89
N ALA A 183 -8.49 -9.01 17.82
CA ALA A 183 -7.99 -7.93 18.67
C ALA A 183 -8.69 -6.59 18.39
N ARG A 184 -9.07 -6.31 17.14
CA ARG A 184 -9.85 -5.11 16.78
C ARG A 184 -11.27 -5.16 17.30
N ALA A 185 -11.87 -6.35 17.34
CA ALA A 185 -13.24 -6.54 17.81
C ALA A 185 -13.36 -6.44 19.35
N ALA A 186 -12.26 -6.58 20.09
CA ALA A 186 -12.26 -6.34 21.52
C ALA A 186 -12.52 -4.85 21.80
N GLU A 187 -13.68 -4.52 22.39
CA GLU A 187 -14.13 -3.13 22.63
C GLU A 187 -13.23 -2.40 23.64
N ALA A 188 -12.77 -3.14 24.64
CA ALA A 188 -11.83 -2.63 25.65
C ALA A 188 -10.92 -3.77 26.14
N GLY A 189 -9.62 -3.50 26.22
CA GLY A 189 -8.63 -4.44 26.76
C GLY A 189 -8.19 -5.54 25.79
N PRO A 190 -7.67 -6.64 26.33
CA PRO A 190 -7.03 -7.68 25.55
C PRO A 190 -8.04 -8.54 24.78
N ALA A 191 -7.55 -9.08 23.67
CA ALA A 191 -8.30 -10.07 22.90
C ALA A 191 -8.55 -11.36 23.75
N ASP A 192 -9.77 -11.91 23.62
CA ASP A 192 -10.11 -13.15 24.28
C ASP A 192 -9.30 -14.32 23.72
N SER A 193 -8.68 -15.11 24.61
CA SER A 193 -7.82 -16.23 24.23
C SER A 193 -8.59 -17.35 23.53
N ALA A 194 -9.86 -17.60 23.92
CA ALA A 194 -10.70 -18.58 23.27
C ALA A 194 -11.08 -18.13 21.85
N ALA A 195 -11.39 -16.84 21.67
CA ALA A 195 -11.66 -16.25 20.35
C ALA A 195 -10.41 -16.32 19.43
N LEU A 196 -9.21 -16.07 19.96
CA LEU A 196 -7.97 -16.22 19.19
C LEU A 196 -7.73 -17.68 18.77
N ALA A 197 -8.00 -18.64 19.68
CA ALA A 197 -7.88 -20.06 19.37
C ALA A 197 -8.90 -20.51 18.32
N ALA A 198 -10.13 -20.03 18.40
CA ALA A 198 -11.17 -20.28 17.42
C ALA A 198 -10.87 -19.68 16.04
N ALA A 199 -10.32 -18.45 16.02
CA ALA A 199 -9.95 -17.77 14.78
C ALA A 199 -8.82 -18.48 14.02
N TRP A 200 -7.87 -19.10 14.75
CA TRP A 200 -6.80 -19.93 14.17
C TRP A 200 -6.47 -21.11 15.08
N PRO A 201 -7.04 -22.32 14.81
CA PRO A 201 -6.90 -23.48 15.69
C PRO A 201 -5.49 -24.07 15.77
N GLU A 202 -4.71 -24.02 14.67
CA GLU A 202 -3.35 -24.54 14.67
C GLU A 202 -2.44 -23.69 15.57
N ARG A 203 -2.00 -24.28 16.69
CA ARG A 203 -1.33 -23.56 17.79
C ARG A 203 0.00 -22.95 17.37
N THR A 204 0.88 -23.75 16.76
CA THR A 204 2.24 -23.32 16.41
C THR A 204 2.21 -22.14 15.44
N GLN A 205 1.34 -22.19 14.43
CA GLN A 205 1.18 -21.09 13.48
C GLN A 205 0.52 -19.87 14.11
N ARG A 206 -0.46 -20.09 15.01
CA ARG A 206 -1.09 -19.01 15.78
C ARG A 206 -0.06 -18.25 16.61
N ASP A 207 0.76 -18.98 17.39
CA ASP A 207 1.76 -18.39 18.28
C ASP A 207 2.81 -17.60 17.46
N ARG A 208 3.28 -18.17 16.35
CA ARG A 208 4.19 -17.49 15.40
C ARG A 208 3.54 -16.23 14.80
N ALA A 209 2.28 -16.31 14.43
CA ALA A 209 1.56 -15.17 13.86
C ALA A 209 1.34 -14.06 14.90
N LEU A 210 1.00 -14.39 16.14
CA LEU A 210 0.89 -13.43 17.26
C LEU A 210 2.23 -12.76 17.55
N ALA A 211 3.31 -13.55 17.68
CA ALA A 211 4.65 -13.01 17.89
C ALA A 211 5.06 -12.03 16.75
N SER A 212 4.71 -12.37 15.52
CA SER A 212 4.96 -11.50 14.36
C SER A 212 4.11 -10.22 14.38
N LEU A 213 2.87 -10.25 14.88
CA LEU A 213 2.04 -9.06 15.07
C LEU A 213 2.61 -8.15 16.17
N VAL A 214 3.14 -8.72 17.24
CA VAL A 214 3.82 -7.99 18.31
C VAL A 214 5.11 -7.35 17.78
N ALA A 215 5.94 -8.10 17.06
CA ALA A 215 7.16 -7.58 16.43
C ALA A 215 6.89 -6.42 15.46
N ASP A 216 5.75 -6.43 14.78
CA ASP A 216 5.30 -5.35 13.90
C ASP A 216 4.66 -4.16 14.64
N GLY A 217 4.52 -4.22 15.99
CA GLY A 217 3.89 -3.20 16.80
C GLY A 217 2.36 -3.11 16.63
N LEU A 218 1.74 -4.13 16.04
CA LEU A 218 0.29 -4.19 15.82
C LEU A 218 -0.47 -4.76 17.02
N LEU A 219 0.24 -5.46 17.89
CA LEU A 219 -0.23 -5.94 19.17
C LEU A 219 0.84 -5.68 20.24
N VAL A 220 0.42 -5.58 21.47
CA VAL A 220 1.28 -5.60 22.65
C VAL A 220 0.89 -6.77 23.53
N VAL A 221 1.86 -7.28 24.31
CA VAL A 221 1.62 -8.34 25.29
C VAL A 221 1.53 -7.70 26.67
N ARG A 222 0.44 -7.97 27.40
CA ARG A 222 0.26 -7.53 28.78
C ARG A 222 1.07 -8.38 29.76
N ASN A 223 1.16 -7.94 31.00
CA ASN A 223 1.83 -8.68 32.08
C ASN A 223 1.19 -10.05 32.35
N ASP A 224 -0.09 -10.21 32.03
CA ASP A 224 -0.83 -11.49 32.14
C ASP A 224 -0.70 -12.40 30.89
N GLY A 225 0.15 -12.01 29.94
CA GLY A 225 0.40 -12.76 28.69
C GLY A 225 -0.66 -12.58 27.61
N ARG A 226 -1.72 -11.80 27.85
CA ARG A 226 -2.77 -11.54 26.85
C ARG A 226 -2.34 -10.49 25.85
N HIS A 227 -2.92 -10.54 24.64
CA HIS A 227 -2.61 -9.64 23.53
C HIS A 227 -3.68 -8.54 23.39
N GLU A 228 -3.25 -7.29 23.20
CA GLU A 228 -4.16 -6.17 22.91
C GLU A 228 -3.59 -5.24 21.83
N LEU A 229 -4.42 -4.32 21.33
CA LEU A 229 -3.94 -3.25 20.43
C LEU A 229 -3.03 -2.28 21.21
N PRO A 230 -1.99 -1.70 20.55
CA PRO A 230 -1.01 -0.82 21.19
C PRO A 230 -1.57 0.50 21.71
#